data_fca085e956631361bc31ab139dcad6d3
#
_entry.id   fca085e956631361bc31ab139dcad6d3
#
_cell.length_a   1.000
_cell.length_b   1.000
_cell.length_c   1.000
_cell.angle_alpha   90.00
_cell.angle_beta   90.00
_cell.angle_gamma   90.00
#
_symmetry.space_group_name_H-M   'P 1'
#
loop_
_entity.id
_entity.type
_entity.pdbx_description
1 polymer ?
#
loop_
_entity_poly.entity_id
_entity_poly.type
_entity_poly.pdbx_seq_one_letter_code
_entity_poly.pdbx_strand_id
1 'polypeptide(L)'
;VPKGDLSRSDRIRQLGEFQPSHPILTACVIVAAGFVVECLRRPSALTDPGLYAEDGVIFWLQSLSAGLGSVLQPYNGYLHLLPRLIAAVGSWLPLAATPLFFACASAIVAVSACGLILSKRFSPLIPSYFARIVVFGLLLLMPRLTEVHLSLNSVLWWCGVALFLSCLADDPSTN
;
A
#
# COMPACT_ATOMS: atom_id res chain seq x y z
N VAL A 1 32.28 -24.01 -31.59
CA VAL A 1 31.13 -24.66 -30.95
C VAL A 1 29.91 -23.82 -31.31
N PRO A 2 28.90 -24.34 -32.04
CA PRO A 2 27.72 -23.56 -32.40
C PRO A 2 26.94 -23.27 -31.14
N LYS A 3 26.62 -21.97 -30.91
CA LYS A 3 25.64 -21.53 -29.91
C LYS A 3 24.29 -22.16 -30.32
N GLY A 4 23.90 -23.22 -29.62
CA GLY A 4 22.58 -23.82 -29.83
C GLY A 4 21.52 -22.76 -29.61
N ASP A 5 20.62 -22.65 -30.57
CA ASP A 5 19.48 -21.72 -30.52
C ASP A 5 18.59 -22.15 -29.36
N LEU A 6 18.48 -21.30 -28.35
CA LEU A 6 17.68 -21.58 -27.17
C LEU A 6 16.23 -21.84 -27.59
N SER A 7 15.65 -22.90 -27.08
CA SER A 7 14.23 -23.20 -27.28
C SER A 7 13.37 -22.01 -26.89
N ARG A 8 12.20 -21.86 -27.54
CA ARG A 8 11.23 -20.80 -27.19
C ARG A 8 10.83 -20.86 -25.73
N SER A 9 10.77 -22.03 -25.13
CA SER A 9 10.54 -22.29 -23.71
C SER A 9 11.69 -21.76 -22.84
N ASP A 10 12.95 -21.93 -23.30
CA ASP A 10 14.12 -21.44 -22.53
C ASP A 10 14.22 -19.92 -22.58
N ARG A 11 13.84 -19.29 -23.70
CA ARG A 11 13.75 -17.81 -23.80
C ARG A 11 12.66 -17.26 -22.89
N ILE A 12 11.48 -17.90 -22.82
CA ILE A 12 10.39 -17.49 -21.92
C ILE A 12 10.82 -17.65 -20.46
N ARG A 13 11.55 -18.72 -20.14
CA ARG A 13 12.09 -18.97 -18.80
C ARG A 13 13.13 -17.93 -18.42
N GLN A 14 14.04 -17.56 -19.32
CA GLN A 14 15.04 -16.49 -19.08
C GLN A 14 14.39 -15.11 -18.92
N LEU A 15 13.32 -14.80 -19.66
CA LEU A 15 12.55 -13.57 -19.47
C LEU A 15 11.79 -13.56 -18.12
N GLY A 16 11.42 -14.74 -17.59
CA GLY A 16 10.82 -14.90 -16.27
C GLY A 16 11.81 -14.73 -15.11
N GLU A 17 13.11 -14.92 -15.36
CA GLU A 17 14.17 -14.87 -14.35
C GLU A 17 14.79 -13.48 -14.15
N PHE A 18 14.17 -12.40 -14.65
CA PHE A 18 14.67 -11.06 -14.37
C PHE A 18 14.69 -10.84 -12.85
N GLN A 19 15.89 -10.90 -12.29
CA GLN A 19 16.18 -10.54 -10.91
C GLN A 19 16.93 -9.22 -10.96
N PRO A 20 16.42 -8.16 -10.31
CA PRO A 20 17.11 -6.89 -10.29
C PRO A 20 18.44 -7.03 -9.54
N SER A 21 19.50 -6.41 -10.05
CA SER A 21 20.83 -6.37 -9.43
C SER A 21 20.80 -5.75 -8.02
N HIS A 22 19.88 -4.80 -7.81
CA HIS A 22 19.64 -4.12 -6.54
C HIS A 22 18.17 -4.25 -6.13
N PRO A 23 17.74 -5.41 -5.59
CA PRO A 23 16.32 -5.71 -5.39
C PRO A 23 15.61 -4.72 -4.45
N ILE A 24 16.28 -4.26 -3.39
CA ILE A 24 15.71 -3.29 -2.45
C ILE A 24 15.51 -1.93 -3.13
N LEU A 25 16.53 -1.42 -3.81
CA LEU A 25 16.44 -0.14 -4.52
C LEU A 25 15.35 -0.18 -5.60
N THR A 26 15.30 -1.26 -6.36
CA THR A 26 14.27 -1.46 -7.39
C THR A 26 12.88 -1.48 -6.78
N ALA A 27 12.69 -2.20 -5.66
CA ALA A 27 11.42 -2.20 -4.95
C ALA A 27 11.04 -0.80 -4.43
N CYS A 28 11.99 -0.05 -3.86
CA CYS A 28 11.75 1.34 -3.43
C CYS A 28 11.32 2.24 -4.58
N VAL A 29 11.95 2.13 -5.75
CA VAL A 29 11.59 2.92 -6.94
C VAL A 29 10.18 2.56 -7.42
N ILE A 30 9.83 1.27 -7.45
CA ILE A 30 8.51 0.80 -7.86
C ILE A 30 7.43 1.28 -6.87
N VAL A 31 7.71 1.19 -5.57
CA VAL A 31 6.81 1.68 -4.51
C VAL A 31 6.63 3.20 -4.61
N ALA A 32 7.71 3.96 -4.86
CA ALA A 32 7.61 5.40 -5.08
C ALA A 32 6.78 5.74 -6.33
N ALA A 33 6.96 5.00 -7.43
CA ALA A 33 6.11 5.15 -8.62
C ALA A 33 4.64 4.82 -8.31
N GLY A 34 4.38 3.77 -7.52
CA GLY A 34 3.05 3.41 -7.03
C GLY A 34 2.41 4.53 -6.21
N PHE A 35 3.19 5.21 -5.36
CA PHE A 35 2.70 6.38 -4.61
C PHE A 35 2.25 7.50 -5.55
N VAL A 36 3.02 7.78 -6.59
CA VAL A 36 2.62 8.77 -7.61
C VAL A 36 1.32 8.34 -8.31
N VAL A 37 1.19 7.06 -8.65
CA VAL A 37 -0.05 6.52 -9.24
C VAL A 37 -1.24 6.72 -8.30
N GLU A 38 -1.11 6.42 -7.01
CA GLU A 38 -2.16 6.66 -6.02
C GLU A 38 -2.57 8.15 -5.96
N CYS A 39 -1.60 9.05 -5.96
CA CYS A 39 -1.85 10.50 -5.98
C CYS A 39 -2.60 10.93 -7.25
N LEU A 40 -2.23 10.38 -8.41
CA LEU A 40 -2.87 10.70 -9.69
C LEU A 40 -4.30 10.14 -9.82
N ARG A 41 -4.67 9.14 -9.04
CA ARG A 41 -6.04 8.57 -9.06
C ARG A 41 -7.07 9.48 -8.41
N ARG A 42 -6.67 10.29 -7.44
CA ARG A 42 -7.53 11.27 -6.76
C ARG A 42 -6.80 12.60 -6.57
N PRO A 43 -6.52 13.33 -7.66
CA PRO A 43 -5.74 14.55 -7.59
C PRO A 43 -6.40 15.62 -6.71
N SER A 44 -7.74 15.65 -6.62
CA SER A 44 -8.47 16.56 -5.73
C SER A 44 -8.10 16.42 -4.25
N ALA A 45 -7.73 15.22 -3.81
CA ALA A 45 -7.28 15.02 -2.41
C ALA A 45 -5.94 15.72 -2.11
N LEU A 46 -5.20 16.15 -3.13
CA LEU A 46 -3.93 16.86 -3.01
C LEU A 46 -4.09 18.36 -3.33
N THR A 47 -4.92 18.72 -4.32
CA THR A 47 -5.08 20.09 -4.79
C THR A 47 -6.13 20.88 -4.00
N ASP A 48 -7.13 20.19 -3.47
CA ASP A 48 -8.19 20.73 -2.61
C ASP A 48 -8.49 19.73 -1.48
N PRO A 49 -7.53 19.55 -0.54
CA PRO A 49 -7.61 18.50 0.45
C PRO A 49 -8.69 18.78 1.49
N GLY A 50 -9.64 17.85 1.63
CA GLY A 50 -10.71 17.89 2.62
C GLY A 50 -10.72 16.61 3.48
N LEU A 51 -11.23 16.72 4.69
CA LEU A 51 -11.48 15.55 5.55
C LEU A 51 -12.69 14.79 4.99
N TYR A 52 -12.49 13.53 4.66
CA TYR A 52 -13.51 12.71 4.03
C TYR A 52 -14.25 11.85 5.06
N ALA A 53 -15.57 11.87 5.04
CA ALA A 53 -16.44 11.03 5.86
C ALA A 53 -15.98 11.00 7.34
N GLU A 54 -15.65 9.82 7.86
CA GLU A 54 -15.26 9.57 9.25
C GLU A 54 -13.89 10.18 9.62
N ASP A 55 -13.06 10.53 8.64
CA ASP A 55 -11.70 11.05 8.87
C ASP A 55 -11.74 12.30 9.75
N GLY A 56 -12.72 13.20 9.51
CA GLY A 56 -12.91 14.42 10.30
C GLY A 56 -13.67 14.18 11.59
N VAL A 57 -14.90 13.66 11.46
CA VAL A 57 -15.86 13.62 12.58
C VAL A 57 -15.50 12.55 13.61
N ILE A 58 -14.96 11.42 13.19
CA ILE A 58 -14.64 10.31 14.09
C ILE A 58 -13.16 10.34 14.47
N PHE A 59 -12.26 10.21 13.51
CA PHE A 59 -10.85 10.00 13.84
C PHE A 59 -10.17 11.29 14.32
N TRP A 60 -10.28 12.38 13.58
CA TRP A 60 -9.59 13.62 13.92
C TRP A 60 -10.17 14.31 15.15
N LEU A 61 -11.51 14.51 15.22
CA LEU A 61 -12.15 15.18 16.39
C LEU A 61 -11.95 14.39 17.67
N GLN A 62 -12.05 13.04 17.63
CA GLN A 62 -11.80 12.24 18.82
C GLN A 62 -10.33 12.29 19.25
N SER A 63 -9.40 12.41 18.29
CA SER A 63 -7.97 12.59 18.62
C SER A 63 -7.69 13.94 19.25
N LEU A 64 -8.38 15.03 18.84
CA LEU A 64 -8.28 16.33 19.47
C LEU A 64 -8.84 16.33 20.90
N SER A 65 -9.96 15.64 21.14
CA SER A 65 -10.66 15.66 22.42
C SER A 65 -10.05 14.72 23.47
N ALA A 66 -9.60 13.53 23.05
CA ALA A 66 -9.11 12.47 23.94
C ALA A 66 -7.60 12.17 23.79
N GLY A 67 -6.90 12.89 22.88
CA GLY A 67 -5.47 12.68 22.62
C GLY A 67 -5.18 11.22 22.28
N LEU A 68 -4.09 10.67 22.85
CA LEU A 68 -3.71 9.27 22.66
C LEU A 68 -4.75 8.27 23.18
N GLY A 69 -5.63 8.67 24.09
CA GLY A 69 -6.74 7.83 24.56
C GLY A 69 -7.72 7.45 23.45
N SER A 70 -7.81 8.25 22.38
CA SER A 70 -8.65 7.96 21.21
C SER A 70 -8.19 6.71 20.44
N VAL A 71 -6.93 6.36 20.54
CA VAL A 71 -6.33 5.23 19.79
C VAL A 71 -7.01 3.89 20.10
N LEU A 72 -7.45 3.73 21.36
CA LEU A 72 -8.10 2.50 21.83
C LEU A 72 -9.63 2.59 21.81
N GLN A 73 -10.22 3.68 21.31
CA GLN A 73 -11.67 3.78 21.19
C GLN A 73 -12.18 2.96 19.99
N PRO A 74 -13.14 2.04 20.19
CA PRO A 74 -13.74 1.30 19.07
C PRO A 74 -14.63 2.23 18.24
N TYR A 75 -14.77 1.89 16.95
CA TYR A 75 -15.74 2.50 16.06
C TYR A 75 -16.42 1.37 15.25
N ASN A 76 -17.74 1.42 15.14
CA ASN A 76 -18.54 0.37 14.51
C ASN A 76 -18.27 -1.06 15.03
N GLY A 77 -17.95 -1.18 16.34
CA GLY A 77 -17.77 -2.47 17.00
C GLY A 77 -16.38 -3.08 16.88
N TYR A 78 -15.42 -2.43 16.25
CA TYR A 78 -14.04 -2.90 16.13
C TYR A 78 -13.02 -1.77 16.23
N LEU A 79 -11.76 -2.15 16.47
CA LEU A 79 -10.67 -1.20 16.67
C LEU A 79 -10.02 -0.83 15.34
N HIS A 80 -10.07 0.45 15.00
CA HIS A 80 -9.38 1.03 13.84
C HIS A 80 -7.97 1.52 14.22
N LEU A 81 -7.12 0.61 14.69
CA LEU A 81 -5.85 0.98 15.31
C LEU A 81 -5.00 1.91 14.43
N LEU A 82 -4.71 1.49 13.18
CA LEU A 82 -3.82 2.27 12.30
C LEU A 82 -4.42 3.62 11.88
N PRO A 83 -5.70 3.73 11.44
CA PRO A 83 -6.35 5.02 11.25
C PRO A 83 -6.26 5.94 12.46
N ARG A 84 -6.48 5.41 13.66
CA ARG A 84 -6.43 6.19 14.90
C ARG A 84 -5.03 6.65 15.27
N LEU A 85 -4.00 5.82 15.04
CA LEU A 85 -2.61 6.24 15.23
C LEU A 85 -2.24 7.38 14.27
N ILE A 86 -2.63 7.27 13.01
CA ILE A 86 -2.41 8.33 12.02
C ILE A 86 -3.18 9.60 12.42
N ALA A 87 -4.43 9.47 12.87
CA ALA A 87 -5.23 10.60 13.33
C ALA A 87 -4.62 11.28 14.58
N ALA A 88 -4.09 10.51 15.53
CA ALA A 88 -3.41 11.02 16.69
C ALA A 88 -2.17 11.85 16.31
N VAL A 89 -1.39 11.43 15.34
CA VAL A 89 -0.29 12.23 14.80
C VAL A 89 -0.82 13.47 14.08
N GLY A 90 -1.86 13.31 13.25
CA GLY A 90 -2.50 14.42 12.53
C GLY A 90 -3.11 15.48 13.43
N SER A 91 -3.51 15.12 14.66
CA SER A 91 -4.05 16.09 15.62
C SER A 91 -3.03 17.11 16.15
N TRP A 92 -1.73 16.87 15.93
CA TRP A 92 -0.65 17.82 16.24
C TRP A 92 -0.39 18.82 15.10
N LEU A 93 -1.00 18.59 13.93
CA LEU A 93 -0.84 19.45 12.77
C LEU A 93 -1.93 20.55 12.76
N PRO A 94 -1.66 21.69 12.11
CA PRO A 94 -2.71 22.67 11.83
C PRO A 94 -3.82 22.04 10.98
N LEU A 95 -5.07 22.43 11.20
CA LEU A 95 -6.23 21.91 10.47
C LEU A 95 -6.03 21.96 8.94
N ALA A 96 -5.43 23.03 8.43
CA ALA A 96 -5.17 23.19 7.00
C ALA A 96 -4.22 22.11 6.42
N ALA A 97 -3.33 21.53 7.23
CA ALA A 97 -2.37 20.51 6.81
C ALA A 97 -2.88 19.07 7.04
N THR A 98 -3.82 18.89 7.96
CA THR A 98 -4.30 17.57 8.38
C THR A 98 -4.91 16.75 7.25
N PRO A 99 -5.77 17.28 6.34
CA PRO A 99 -6.34 16.49 5.26
C PRO A 99 -5.28 15.97 4.29
N LEU A 100 -4.30 16.81 3.93
CA LEU A 100 -3.21 16.42 3.07
C LEU A 100 -2.33 15.35 3.73
N PHE A 101 -2.04 15.48 5.02
CA PHE A 101 -1.32 14.48 5.79
C PHE A 101 -2.06 13.13 5.78
N PHE A 102 -3.39 13.12 5.98
CA PHE A 102 -4.19 11.90 5.95
C PHE A 102 -4.17 11.23 4.57
N ALA A 103 -4.31 12.04 3.51
CA ALA A 103 -4.22 11.54 2.15
C ALA A 103 -2.85 10.88 1.86
N CYS A 104 -1.76 11.55 2.20
CA CYS A 104 -0.41 11.02 2.01
C CYS A 104 -0.15 9.76 2.86
N ALA A 105 -0.56 9.76 4.13
CA ALA A 105 -0.40 8.60 5.01
C ALA A 105 -1.19 7.39 4.49
N SER A 106 -2.43 7.61 4.02
CA SER A 106 -3.27 6.55 3.42
C SER A 106 -2.64 5.99 2.15
N ALA A 107 -2.08 6.85 1.27
CA ALA A 107 -1.35 6.43 0.09
C ALA A 107 -0.13 5.57 0.45
N ILE A 108 0.65 5.98 1.44
CA ILE A 108 1.82 5.22 1.91
C ILE A 108 1.40 3.83 2.39
N VAL A 109 0.32 3.74 3.17
CA VAL A 109 -0.19 2.43 3.65
C VAL A 109 -0.65 1.57 2.47
N ALA A 110 -1.42 2.12 1.53
CA ALA A 110 -1.91 1.41 0.35
C ALA A 110 -0.74 0.82 -0.48
N VAL A 111 0.22 1.67 -0.82
CA VAL A 111 1.36 1.27 -1.66
C VAL A 111 2.28 0.30 -0.91
N SER A 112 2.46 0.46 0.40
CA SER A 112 3.24 -0.45 1.23
C SER A 112 2.57 -1.83 1.32
N ALA A 113 1.26 -1.88 1.54
CA ALA A 113 0.48 -3.11 1.58
C ALA A 113 0.58 -3.88 0.25
N CYS A 114 0.31 -3.21 -0.88
CA CYS A 114 0.45 -3.81 -2.21
C CYS A 114 1.90 -4.20 -2.52
N GLY A 115 2.87 -3.41 -2.05
CA GLY A 115 4.30 -3.62 -2.26
C GLY A 115 4.85 -4.90 -1.64
N LEU A 116 4.17 -5.52 -0.70
CA LEU A 116 4.55 -6.82 -0.12
C LEU A 116 4.74 -7.89 -1.19
N ILE A 117 3.95 -7.84 -2.29
CA ILE A 117 4.05 -8.80 -3.41
C ILE A 117 5.42 -8.78 -4.09
N LEU A 118 6.17 -7.66 -4.00
CA LEU A 118 7.51 -7.55 -4.57
C LEU A 118 8.58 -8.30 -3.78
N SER A 119 8.24 -8.75 -2.56
CA SER A 119 9.14 -9.50 -1.70
C SER A 119 9.55 -10.83 -2.32
N LYS A 120 10.77 -11.29 -2.02
CA LYS A 120 11.26 -12.63 -2.40
C LYS A 120 10.40 -13.77 -1.84
N ARG A 121 9.63 -13.54 -0.76
CA ARG A 121 8.70 -14.53 -0.20
C ARG A 121 7.62 -14.98 -1.16
N PHE A 122 7.36 -14.17 -2.20
CA PHE A 122 6.40 -14.51 -3.26
C PHE A 122 7.03 -15.25 -4.45
N SER A 123 8.35 -15.49 -4.45
CA SER A 123 8.99 -16.18 -5.58
C SER A 123 8.52 -17.62 -5.78
N PRO A 124 8.10 -18.40 -4.79
CA PRO A 124 7.52 -19.74 -5.02
C PRO A 124 6.17 -19.68 -5.74
N LEU A 125 5.33 -18.67 -5.43
CA LEU A 125 4.02 -18.49 -6.05
C LEU A 125 4.11 -17.78 -7.40
N ILE A 126 4.93 -16.72 -7.48
CA ILE A 126 5.12 -15.89 -8.67
C ILE A 126 6.62 -15.74 -8.90
N PRO A 127 7.25 -16.69 -9.62
CA PRO A 127 8.70 -16.70 -9.82
C PRO A 127 9.22 -15.45 -10.52
N SER A 128 8.48 -14.96 -11.52
CA SER A 128 8.87 -13.78 -12.29
C SER A 128 8.72 -12.49 -11.50
N TYR A 129 9.82 -11.75 -11.31
CA TYR A 129 9.77 -10.42 -10.66
C TYR A 129 8.92 -9.43 -11.46
N PHE A 130 8.96 -9.51 -12.80
CA PHE A 130 8.11 -8.69 -13.67
C PHE A 130 6.62 -8.98 -13.43
N ALA A 131 6.24 -10.26 -13.30
CA ALA A 131 4.85 -10.61 -13.00
C ALA A 131 4.42 -10.05 -11.63
N ARG A 132 5.30 -10.03 -10.64
CA ARG A 132 5.01 -9.38 -9.33
C ARG A 132 4.81 -7.87 -9.46
N ILE A 133 5.57 -7.20 -10.33
CA ILE A 133 5.36 -5.77 -10.65
C ILE A 133 3.98 -5.57 -11.30
N VAL A 134 3.60 -6.43 -12.23
CA VAL A 134 2.28 -6.37 -12.88
C VAL A 134 1.16 -6.55 -11.84
N VAL A 135 1.27 -7.55 -10.96
CA VAL A 135 0.29 -7.77 -9.88
C VAL A 135 0.23 -6.57 -8.94
N PHE A 136 1.37 -6.00 -8.55
CA PHE A 136 1.42 -4.76 -7.76
C PHE A 136 0.63 -3.62 -8.44
N GLY A 137 0.88 -3.40 -9.74
CA GLY A 137 0.16 -2.39 -10.52
C GLY A 137 -1.33 -2.67 -10.59
N LEU A 138 -1.75 -3.92 -10.81
CA LEU A 138 -3.16 -4.30 -10.86
C LEU A 138 -3.87 -4.08 -9.51
N LEU A 139 -3.21 -4.35 -8.38
CA LEU A 139 -3.75 -4.07 -7.04
C LEU A 139 -3.98 -2.57 -6.85
N LEU A 140 -3.03 -1.72 -7.24
CA LEU A 140 -3.16 -0.26 -7.15
C LEU A 140 -4.19 0.30 -8.15
N LEU A 141 -4.31 -0.30 -9.33
CA LEU A 141 -5.21 0.16 -10.40
C LEU A 141 -6.61 -0.44 -10.33
N MET A 142 -6.95 -1.13 -9.26
CA MET A 142 -8.28 -1.74 -9.10
C MET A 142 -9.38 -0.70 -9.30
N PRO A 143 -10.36 -0.95 -10.20
CA PRO A 143 -11.38 0.04 -10.55
C PRO A 143 -12.40 0.25 -9.42
N ARG A 144 -13.08 1.41 -9.46
CA ARG A 144 -14.19 1.79 -8.55
C ARG A 144 -13.86 1.90 -7.06
N LEU A 145 -12.60 2.12 -6.71
CA LEU A 145 -12.20 2.34 -5.32
C LEU A 145 -11.94 3.84 -5.02
N THR A 146 -12.62 4.77 -5.70
CA THR A 146 -12.40 6.22 -5.51
C THR A 146 -12.60 6.67 -4.06
N GLU A 147 -13.50 6.02 -3.33
CA GLU A 147 -13.72 6.28 -1.90
C GLU A 147 -12.64 5.67 -1.00
N VAL A 148 -11.94 4.65 -1.50
CA VAL A 148 -10.90 3.93 -0.76
C VAL A 148 -9.53 4.58 -0.92
N HIS A 149 -9.31 5.33 -2.01
CA HIS A 149 -8.03 5.98 -2.25
C HIS A 149 -7.91 7.29 -1.48
N LEU A 150 -6.76 7.48 -0.82
CA LEU A 150 -6.38 8.69 -0.10
C LEU A 150 -7.36 9.10 1.02
N SER A 151 -8.04 8.12 1.64
CA SER A 151 -8.93 8.31 2.78
C SER A 151 -8.40 7.53 3.99
N LEU A 152 -8.39 8.14 5.16
CA LEU A 152 -7.88 7.54 6.38
C LEU A 152 -8.73 6.35 6.82
N ASN A 153 -10.06 6.46 6.70
CA ASN A 153 -10.99 5.38 7.02
C ASN A 153 -10.68 4.10 6.22
N SER A 154 -10.22 4.27 4.98
CA SER A 154 -9.94 3.16 4.06
C SER A 154 -8.63 2.44 4.31
N VAL A 155 -7.76 2.97 5.17
CA VAL A 155 -6.51 2.32 5.58
C VAL A 155 -6.73 0.90 6.08
N LEU A 156 -7.90 0.64 6.68
CA LEU A 156 -8.27 -0.69 7.17
C LEU A 156 -8.34 -1.74 6.05
N TRP A 157 -8.87 -1.36 4.88
CA TRP A 157 -8.92 -2.26 3.72
C TRP A 157 -7.53 -2.64 3.23
N TRP A 158 -6.61 -1.69 3.23
CA TRP A 158 -5.21 -1.94 2.89
C TRP A 158 -4.50 -2.81 3.92
N CYS A 159 -4.84 -2.69 5.20
CA CYS A 159 -4.39 -3.63 6.23
C CYS A 159 -4.91 -5.05 5.95
N GLY A 160 -6.15 -5.19 5.48
CA GLY A 160 -6.71 -6.48 5.04
C GLY A 160 -5.93 -7.07 3.86
N VAL A 161 -5.59 -6.25 2.86
CA VAL A 161 -4.73 -6.68 1.73
C VAL A 161 -3.34 -7.12 2.24
N ALA A 162 -2.73 -6.35 3.13
CA ALA A 162 -1.43 -6.69 3.72
C ALA A 162 -1.48 -8.02 4.49
N LEU A 163 -2.53 -8.23 5.28
CA LEU A 163 -2.76 -9.47 6.02
C LEU A 163 -2.92 -10.65 5.06
N PHE A 164 -3.77 -10.52 4.06
CA PHE A 164 -4.00 -11.55 3.05
C PHE A 164 -2.70 -11.92 2.32
N LEU A 165 -1.95 -10.93 1.85
CA LEU A 165 -0.66 -11.17 1.21
C LEU A 165 0.33 -11.82 2.17
N SER A 166 0.36 -11.42 3.45
CA SER A 166 1.25 -12.00 4.45
C SER A 166 0.93 -13.48 4.72
N CYS A 167 -0.35 -13.87 4.64
CA CYS A 167 -0.77 -15.27 4.77
C CYS A 167 -0.40 -16.12 3.53
N LEU A 168 -0.28 -15.49 2.36
CA LEU A 168 0.15 -16.18 1.13
C LEU A 168 1.67 -16.25 0.98
N ALA A 169 2.40 -15.39 1.69
CA ALA A 169 3.85 -15.34 1.62
C ALA A 169 4.47 -16.61 2.23
N ASP A 170 5.41 -17.20 1.50
CA ASP A 170 6.16 -18.35 2.00
C ASP A 170 7.03 -17.96 3.23
N ASP A 171 7.11 -18.85 4.21
CA ASP A 171 7.95 -18.62 5.39
C ASP A 171 9.38 -19.14 5.11
N PRO A 172 10.39 -18.24 5.05
CA PRO A 172 11.77 -18.64 4.79
C PRO A 172 12.37 -19.51 5.90
N SER A 173 11.69 -19.68 7.05
CA SER A 173 12.17 -20.51 8.16
C SER A 173 11.81 -21.98 8.02
N THR A 174 10.98 -22.35 7.04
CA THR A 174 10.48 -23.73 6.84
C THR A 174 11.22 -24.51 5.76
N ASN A 175 12.28 -23.94 5.15
CA ASN A 175 13.13 -24.60 4.15
C ASN A 175 14.56 -24.79 4.65
#